data_188f00b11cad6f657978d2b40cf4d49c
#
_entry.id   188f00b11cad6f657978d2b40cf4d49c
#
_cell.length_a   1.000
_cell.length_b   1.000
_cell.length_c   1.000
_cell.angle_alpha   90.00
_cell.angle_beta   90.00
_cell.angle_gamma   90.00
#
_symmetry.space_group_name_H-M   'P 1'
#
loop_
_entity.id
_entity.type
_entity.pdbx_description
1 polymer ?
#
loop_
_entity_poly.entity_id
_entity_poly.type
_entity_poly.pdbx_seq_one_letter_code
_entity_poly.pdbx_strand_id
1 'polypeptide(L)'
;MDYSKYLSVSSSNRRPSGFSEMEKHLTDPLPSAVWLVSGMPNPQLFPFCDAAINLSDGSVLEISKEVMATGLQYGPTPGYVPLIEQLKEMTLRTHNPPRWTESDLLVTVGCQDGLAKALEMLLDPGDCVVVQEPCYPDVLCILAPLKLKYVIVTADERGMCPVALKKGLEEARLSGGPVPKVLYLVPTACNPTGITIDEARRREIYSIASEYDLIILEDDPYLFLQYGEEVSAKCINHASSSFCGPAPLIERINWHMQASVMCPPGISQVMVSELLRKWGDDGFKKHVGKLREFYKAQRDVMLRAVEEHLTGLCEWTVPKGGIFIWLKVPGLHDTTPMLVKRAVLKGVVLLPGKDFMVDDKKQCQYMRAAFSCATKGQMWKGMEKLAELIREEMALQQDSQH
;
A
#
# COMPACT_ATOMS: atom_id res chain seq x y z
N MET A 1 -1.36 10.55 23.89
CA MET A 1 0.12 10.57 23.67
C MET A 1 0.46 11.82 22.87
N ASP A 2 1.57 12.50 23.17
CA ASP A 2 2.04 13.64 22.39
C ASP A 2 2.87 13.16 21.18
N TYR A 3 2.43 13.49 19.97
CA TYR A 3 3.10 13.11 18.71
C TYR A 3 3.92 14.26 18.10
N SER A 4 3.98 15.42 18.74
CA SER A 4 4.64 16.62 18.18
C SER A 4 6.10 16.37 17.79
N LYS A 5 6.83 15.56 18.54
CA LYS A 5 8.24 15.22 18.29
C LYS A 5 8.48 14.40 17.00
N TYR A 6 7.44 13.75 16.46
CA TYR A 6 7.55 12.98 15.22
C TYR A 6 7.22 13.81 13.98
N LEU A 7 6.52 14.94 14.15
CA LEU A 7 6.07 15.74 13.02
C LEU A 7 7.25 16.41 12.32
N SER A 8 7.17 16.47 10.99
CA SER A 8 8.05 17.31 10.19
C SER A 8 7.80 18.81 10.47
N VAL A 9 8.76 19.66 10.14
CA VAL A 9 8.60 21.12 10.21
C VAL A 9 7.42 21.56 9.35
N SER A 10 7.28 21.00 8.15
CA SER A 10 6.14 21.27 7.27
C SER A 10 4.82 20.95 7.93
N SER A 11 4.68 19.76 8.52
CA SER A 11 3.45 19.35 9.20
C SER A 11 3.16 20.14 10.46
N SER A 12 4.19 20.46 11.25
CA SER A 12 4.06 21.29 12.45
C SER A 12 3.50 22.68 12.16
N ASN A 13 3.84 23.23 10.99
CA ASN A 13 3.38 24.54 10.54
C ASN A 13 2.04 24.52 9.81
N ARG A 14 1.49 23.34 9.47
CA ARG A 14 0.16 23.24 8.85
C ARG A 14 -0.93 23.69 9.82
N ARG A 15 -1.92 24.37 9.27
CA ARG A 15 -3.12 24.81 9.99
C ARG A 15 -4.36 24.27 9.28
N PRO A 16 -5.45 24.03 10.02
CA PRO A 16 -6.73 23.70 9.41
C PRO A 16 -7.20 24.84 8.48
N SER A 17 -8.03 24.50 7.50
CA SER A 17 -8.62 25.54 6.64
C SER A 17 -9.60 26.40 7.44
N GLY A 18 -9.72 27.70 7.07
CA GLY A 18 -10.67 28.61 7.71
C GLY A 18 -12.12 28.11 7.65
N PHE A 19 -12.50 27.37 6.60
CA PHE A 19 -13.82 26.71 6.50
C PHE A 19 -13.98 25.63 7.57
N SER A 20 -13.00 24.76 7.75
CA SER A 20 -13.06 23.70 8.76
C SER A 20 -13.08 24.24 10.18
N GLU A 21 -12.39 25.33 10.46
CA GLU A 21 -12.48 26.01 11.76
C GLU A 21 -13.87 26.63 11.98
N MET A 22 -14.43 27.25 10.96
CA MET A 22 -15.77 27.83 11.05
C MET A 22 -16.84 26.76 11.26
N GLU A 23 -16.76 25.62 10.58
CA GLU A 23 -17.68 24.49 10.78
C GLU A 23 -17.68 23.99 12.23
N LYS A 24 -16.55 23.95 12.90
CA LYS A 24 -16.46 23.57 14.33
C LYS A 24 -17.24 24.54 15.25
N HIS A 25 -17.36 25.79 14.87
CA HIS A 25 -18.13 26.79 15.62
C HIS A 25 -19.64 26.80 15.31
N LEU A 26 -20.05 26.08 14.26
CA LEU A 26 -21.43 26.02 13.79
C LEU A 26 -22.19 24.76 14.25
N THR A 27 -21.78 24.16 15.36
CA THR A 27 -22.27 22.87 15.86
C THR A 27 -23.78 22.86 16.20
N ASP A 28 -24.39 24.02 16.44
CA ASP A 28 -25.83 24.15 16.71
C ASP A 28 -26.42 25.43 16.08
N PRO A 29 -26.54 25.50 14.75
CA PRO A 29 -27.17 26.65 14.13
C PRO A 29 -28.65 26.67 14.46
N LEU A 30 -29.17 27.89 14.77
CA LEU A 30 -30.62 28.08 14.92
C LEU A 30 -31.35 27.51 13.69
N PRO A 31 -32.51 26.85 13.83
CA PRO A 31 -33.28 26.32 12.71
C PRO A 31 -33.63 27.36 11.64
N SER A 32 -33.61 28.65 12.01
CA SER A 32 -33.84 29.78 11.11
C SER A 32 -32.57 30.39 10.51
N ALA A 33 -31.41 29.80 10.73
CA ALA A 33 -30.15 30.35 10.22
C ALA A 33 -30.10 30.30 8.68
N VAL A 34 -29.76 31.43 8.07
CA VAL A 34 -29.53 31.50 6.64
C VAL A 34 -28.05 31.20 6.35
N TRP A 35 -27.82 30.13 5.61
CA TRP A 35 -26.45 29.66 5.29
C TRP A 35 -25.93 30.37 4.04
N LEU A 36 -25.01 31.30 4.24
CA LEU A 36 -24.33 32.04 3.16
C LEU A 36 -22.79 31.80 3.15
N VAL A 37 -22.37 30.76 3.87
CA VAL A 37 -20.92 30.47 4.10
C VAL A 37 -20.31 29.69 2.94
N SER A 38 -21.04 28.71 2.40
CA SER A 38 -20.50 27.73 1.48
C SER A 38 -20.63 28.18 0.02
N GLY A 39 -19.51 28.31 -0.67
CA GLY A 39 -19.45 28.49 -2.13
C GLY A 39 -19.68 27.19 -2.89
N MET A 40 -20.74 26.45 -2.56
CA MET A 40 -21.06 25.15 -3.17
C MET A 40 -21.86 25.30 -4.46
N PRO A 41 -21.61 24.45 -5.49
CA PRO A 41 -22.49 24.36 -6.66
C PRO A 41 -23.93 24.01 -6.24
N ASN A 42 -24.91 24.60 -6.92
CA ASN A 42 -26.32 24.32 -6.63
C ASN A 42 -26.69 22.91 -7.11
N PRO A 43 -27.14 22.00 -6.22
CA PRO A 43 -27.47 20.62 -6.60
C PRO A 43 -28.60 20.50 -7.63
N GLN A 44 -29.47 21.51 -7.75
CA GLN A 44 -30.54 21.53 -8.77
C GLN A 44 -30.01 21.59 -10.21
N LEU A 45 -28.75 21.99 -10.40
CA LEU A 45 -28.10 22.12 -11.70
C LEU A 45 -27.21 20.93 -12.02
N PHE A 46 -27.13 19.90 -11.16
CA PHE A 46 -26.33 18.72 -11.43
C PHE A 46 -26.91 17.92 -12.59
N PRO A 47 -26.06 17.48 -13.56
CA PRO A 47 -26.55 16.82 -14.77
C PRO A 47 -26.93 15.35 -14.55
N PHE A 48 -26.41 14.70 -13.49
CA PHE A 48 -26.73 13.31 -13.14
C PHE A 48 -27.76 13.29 -12.00
N CYS A 49 -28.85 12.56 -12.22
CA CYS A 49 -29.92 12.44 -11.24
C CYS A 49 -29.76 11.20 -10.35
N ASP A 50 -29.54 10.06 -10.97
CA ASP A 50 -29.42 8.75 -10.34
C ASP A 50 -28.55 7.84 -11.21
N ALA A 51 -28.27 6.61 -10.75
CA ALA A 51 -27.60 5.60 -11.55
C ALA A 51 -28.06 4.18 -11.19
N ALA A 52 -28.11 3.32 -12.22
CA ALA A 52 -28.28 1.88 -12.08
C ALA A 52 -27.05 1.19 -12.70
N ILE A 53 -26.26 0.49 -11.87
CA ILE A 53 -24.99 -0.13 -12.24
C ILE A 53 -25.13 -1.64 -12.20
N ASN A 54 -24.93 -2.31 -13.35
CA ASN A 54 -24.92 -3.78 -13.40
C ASN A 54 -23.66 -4.34 -12.75
N LEU A 55 -23.82 -5.20 -11.76
CA LEU A 55 -22.72 -5.90 -11.12
C LEU A 55 -22.41 -7.21 -11.84
N SER A 56 -21.19 -7.71 -11.66
CA SER A 56 -20.71 -8.94 -12.31
C SER A 56 -21.46 -10.21 -11.87
N ASP A 57 -22.22 -10.15 -10.77
CA ASP A 57 -23.08 -11.23 -10.29
C ASP A 57 -24.51 -11.20 -10.87
N GLY A 58 -24.78 -10.25 -11.78
CA GLY A 58 -26.08 -10.04 -12.42
C GLY A 58 -27.04 -9.16 -11.61
N SER A 59 -26.70 -8.74 -10.41
CA SER A 59 -27.51 -7.81 -9.63
C SER A 59 -27.26 -6.36 -10.06
N VAL A 60 -28.20 -5.46 -9.71
CA VAL A 60 -28.10 -4.03 -10.02
C VAL A 60 -27.84 -3.25 -8.74
N LEU A 61 -26.84 -2.39 -8.75
CA LEU A 61 -26.60 -1.38 -7.72
C LEU A 61 -27.31 -0.09 -8.12
N GLU A 62 -28.28 0.33 -7.33
CA GLU A 62 -29.00 1.60 -7.53
C GLU A 62 -28.39 2.68 -6.65
N ILE A 63 -28.18 3.86 -7.23
CA ILE A 63 -27.75 5.08 -6.55
C ILE A 63 -28.89 6.08 -6.67
N SER A 64 -29.54 6.41 -5.56
CA SER A 64 -30.65 7.34 -5.53
C SER A 64 -30.24 8.77 -5.89
N LYS A 65 -31.22 9.60 -6.21
CA LYS A 65 -31.02 11.01 -6.54
C LYS A 65 -30.30 11.78 -5.42
N GLU A 66 -30.65 11.54 -4.19
CA GLU A 66 -30.06 12.20 -3.01
C GLU A 66 -28.60 11.78 -2.83
N VAL A 67 -28.33 10.49 -2.99
CA VAL A 67 -26.99 9.91 -2.88
C VAL A 67 -26.10 10.38 -4.05
N MET A 68 -26.67 10.45 -5.26
CA MET A 68 -25.97 10.98 -6.44
C MET A 68 -25.61 12.45 -6.23
N ALA A 69 -26.55 13.28 -5.76
CA ALA A 69 -26.31 14.70 -5.49
C ALA A 69 -25.20 14.88 -4.43
N THR A 70 -25.17 14.04 -3.41
CA THR A 70 -24.09 14.03 -2.40
C THR A 70 -22.74 13.68 -3.02
N GLY A 71 -22.68 12.68 -3.90
CA GLY A 71 -21.45 12.28 -4.59
C GLY A 71 -20.92 13.32 -5.57
N LEU A 72 -21.78 14.17 -6.12
CA LEU A 72 -21.42 15.25 -7.05
C LEU A 72 -20.99 16.55 -6.34
N GLN A 73 -21.32 16.68 -5.05
CA GLN A 73 -20.98 17.84 -4.25
C GLN A 73 -19.59 17.72 -3.62
N TYR A 74 -19.02 18.84 -3.19
CA TYR A 74 -17.89 18.82 -2.27
C TYR A 74 -18.27 18.09 -0.98
N GLY A 75 -17.51 17.07 -0.65
CA GLY A 75 -17.68 16.30 0.58
C GLY A 75 -16.76 16.76 1.71
N PRO A 76 -16.95 16.22 2.92
CA PRO A 76 -16.02 16.39 4.02
C PRO A 76 -14.63 15.88 3.63
N THR A 77 -13.58 16.60 4.03
CA THR A 77 -12.19 16.22 3.71
C THR A 77 -11.83 14.81 4.17
N PRO A 78 -12.23 14.32 5.37
CA PRO A 78 -11.94 12.95 5.77
C PRO A 78 -12.59 11.88 4.89
N GLY A 79 -13.65 12.22 4.17
CA GLY A 79 -14.38 11.33 3.26
C GLY A 79 -15.89 11.32 3.50
N TYR A 80 -16.59 10.55 2.68
CA TYR A 80 -18.04 10.35 2.75
C TYR A 80 -18.41 9.61 4.04
N VAL A 81 -19.21 10.26 4.90
CA VAL A 81 -19.49 9.80 6.26
C VAL A 81 -19.98 8.34 6.33
N PRO A 82 -20.96 7.90 5.51
CA PRO A 82 -21.40 6.50 5.54
C PRO A 82 -20.28 5.52 5.18
N LEU A 83 -19.39 5.87 4.26
CA LEU A 83 -18.24 5.04 3.92
C LEU A 83 -17.23 4.97 5.07
N ILE A 84 -16.96 6.10 5.72
CA ILE A 84 -16.07 6.16 6.90
C ILE A 84 -16.58 5.22 8.00
N GLU A 85 -17.88 5.26 8.30
CA GLU A 85 -18.49 4.41 9.31
C GLU A 85 -18.35 2.92 8.96
N GLN A 86 -18.66 2.54 7.72
CA GLN A 86 -18.48 1.17 7.23
C GLN A 86 -17.02 0.70 7.33
N LEU A 87 -16.08 1.55 6.97
CA LEU A 87 -14.65 1.23 7.04
C LEU A 87 -14.17 1.13 8.50
N LYS A 88 -14.66 1.98 9.40
CA LYS A 88 -14.38 1.90 10.84
C LYS A 88 -14.90 0.58 11.43
N GLU A 89 -16.10 0.17 11.11
CA GLU A 89 -16.67 -1.11 11.53
C GLU A 89 -15.85 -2.29 10.96
N MET A 90 -15.49 -2.23 9.68
CA MET A 90 -14.67 -3.26 9.04
C MET A 90 -13.30 -3.37 9.72
N THR A 91 -12.64 -2.24 9.99
CA THR A 91 -11.36 -2.19 10.69
C THR A 91 -11.46 -2.80 12.08
N LEU A 92 -12.49 -2.44 12.83
CA LEU A 92 -12.71 -2.97 14.18
C LEU A 92 -12.92 -4.49 14.16
N ARG A 93 -13.72 -5.01 13.24
CA ARG A 93 -13.97 -6.46 13.11
C ARG A 93 -12.74 -7.24 12.65
N THR A 94 -11.95 -6.65 11.74
CA THR A 94 -10.80 -7.35 11.15
C THR A 94 -9.58 -7.34 12.07
N HIS A 95 -9.32 -6.21 12.75
CA HIS A 95 -8.08 -5.99 13.49
C HIS A 95 -8.27 -5.88 15.00
N ASN A 96 -9.44 -5.44 15.47
CA ASN A 96 -9.69 -5.16 16.88
C ASN A 96 -8.53 -4.38 17.53
N PRO A 97 -8.18 -3.19 17.00
CA PRO A 97 -7.01 -2.46 17.46
C PRO A 97 -7.16 -2.01 18.91
N PRO A 98 -6.10 -2.11 19.76
CA PRO A 98 -6.19 -1.96 21.21
C PRO A 98 -6.50 -0.54 21.62
N ARG A 99 -6.42 0.49 20.96
CA ARG A 99 -6.76 1.88 21.32
C ARG A 99 -7.68 2.51 20.29
N TRP A 100 -8.71 1.78 19.92
CA TRP A 100 -9.62 2.23 18.89
C TRP A 100 -10.26 3.59 19.19
N THR A 101 -10.60 3.86 20.44
CA THR A 101 -11.20 5.13 20.89
C THR A 101 -10.25 6.34 20.77
N GLU A 102 -8.95 6.10 20.66
CA GLU A 102 -7.91 7.13 20.46
C GLU A 102 -7.50 7.22 18.98
N SER A 103 -8.09 6.41 18.12
CA SER A 103 -7.77 6.30 16.69
C SER A 103 -8.86 6.93 15.84
N ASP A 104 -8.50 7.31 14.63
CA ASP A 104 -9.45 7.77 13.61
C ASP A 104 -9.09 7.21 12.25
N LEU A 105 -9.98 7.44 11.26
CA LEU A 105 -9.84 6.97 9.90
C LEU A 105 -10.27 8.05 8.92
N LEU A 106 -9.55 8.16 7.80
CA LEU A 106 -9.94 9.00 6.67
C LEU A 106 -9.75 8.23 5.35
N VAL A 107 -10.45 8.66 4.31
CA VAL A 107 -10.30 8.18 2.95
C VAL A 107 -9.36 9.11 2.20
N THR A 108 -8.42 8.54 1.44
CA THR A 108 -7.49 9.27 0.57
C THR A 108 -7.85 9.08 -0.90
N VAL A 109 -7.25 9.85 -1.80
CA VAL A 109 -7.45 9.71 -3.26
C VAL A 109 -6.94 8.35 -3.76
N GLY A 110 -6.07 7.72 -3.00
CA GLY A 110 -5.50 6.39 -3.23
C GLY A 110 -4.48 6.07 -2.15
N CYS A 111 -4.05 4.80 -2.07
CA CYS A 111 -3.04 4.34 -1.11
C CYS A 111 -1.75 5.17 -1.20
N GLN A 112 -1.28 5.42 -2.42
CA GLN A 112 -0.07 6.21 -2.70
C GLN A 112 -0.17 7.66 -2.18
N ASP A 113 -1.35 8.28 -2.31
CA ASP A 113 -1.61 9.62 -1.80
C ASP A 113 -1.56 9.65 -0.27
N GLY A 114 -2.17 8.66 0.39
CA GLY A 114 -2.11 8.52 1.85
C GLY A 114 -0.68 8.30 2.36
N LEU A 115 0.06 7.43 1.68
CA LEU A 115 1.45 7.11 2.00
C LEU A 115 2.35 8.33 1.87
N ALA A 116 2.22 9.09 0.76
CA ALA A 116 2.97 10.31 0.55
C ALA A 116 2.71 11.33 1.66
N LYS A 117 1.43 11.57 1.99
CA LYS A 117 1.04 12.50 3.05
C LYS A 117 1.54 12.08 4.44
N ALA A 118 1.53 10.78 4.73
CA ALA A 118 2.02 10.25 6.00
C ALA A 118 3.55 10.41 6.13
N LEU A 119 4.29 10.09 5.06
CA LEU A 119 5.75 10.25 5.05
C LEU A 119 6.17 11.72 5.13
N GLU A 120 5.52 12.61 4.36
CA GLU A 120 5.76 14.06 4.43
C GLU A 120 5.35 14.67 5.78
N MET A 121 4.34 14.08 6.45
CA MET A 121 3.95 14.51 7.80
C MET A 121 5.05 14.21 8.82
N LEU A 122 5.78 13.12 8.64
CA LEU A 122 6.70 12.59 9.64
C LEU A 122 8.18 12.93 9.35
N LEU A 123 8.56 13.17 8.09
CA LEU A 123 9.95 13.26 7.67
C LEU A 123 10.29 14.62 7.07
N ASP A 124 11.39 15.20 7.54
CA ASP A 124 12.04 16.37 6.95
C ASP A 124 13.21 15.94 6.05
N PRO A 125 13.64 16.82 5.12
CA PRO A 125 14.84 16.56 4.33
C PRO A 125 16.06 16.27 5.21
N GLY A 126 16.76 15.17 4.92
CA GLY A 126 17.94 14.74 5.66
C GLY A 126 17.67 13.88 6.89
N ASP A 127 16.41 13.65 7.26
CA ASP A 127 16.04 12.71 8.32
C ASP A 127 16.48 11.27 7.99
N CYS A 128 16.24 10.36 8.93
CA CYS A 128 16.51 8.94 8.79
C CYS A 128 15.21 8.13 8.83
N VAL A 129 15.09 7.14 7.95
CA VAL A 129 13.94 6.21 7.87
C VAL A 129 14.42 4.77 7.84
N VAL A 130 13.66 3.87 8.47
CA VAL A 130 13.89 2.42 8.37
C VAL A 130 13.03 1.86 7.25
N VAL A 131 13.65 1.13 6.33
CA VAL A 131 12.97 0.42 5.24
C VAL A 131 13.46 -1.02 5.12
N GLN A 132 12.56 -1.92 4.75
CA GLN A 132 12.94 -3.27 4.35
C GLN A 132 13.52 -3.26 2.93
N GLU A 133 14.56 -4.03 2.65
CA GLU A 133 15.03 -4.30 1.29
C GLU A 133 14.85 -5.79 0.95
N PRO A 134 14.22 -6.13 -0.19
CA PRO A 134 13.68 -5.22 -1.20
C PRO A 134 12.46 -4.42 -0.72
N CYS A 135 12.30 -3.21 -1.26
CA CYS A 135 11.29 -2.22 -0.88
C CYS A 135 10.35 -1.91 -2.05
N TYR A 136 9.12 -1.51 -1.77
CA TYR A 136 8.18 -1.06 -2.79
C TYR A 136 8.74 0.19 -3.52
N PRO A 137 8.85 0.18 -4.87
CA PRO A 137 9.55 1.25 -5.60
C PRO A 137 8.93 2.62 -5.44
N ASP A 138 7.60 2.72 -5.43
CA ASP A 138 6.94 4.01 -5.40
C ASP A 138 7.06 4.71 -4.03
N VAL A 139 7.31 3.96 -2.93
CA VAL A 139 7.68 4.60 -1.66
C VAL A 139 9.08 5.20 -1.75
N LEU A 140 10.02 4.54 -2.44
CA LEU A 140 11.35 5.11 -2.68
C LEU A 140 11.26 6.40 -3.52
N CYS A 141 10.33 6.46 -4.48
CA CYS A 141 10.05 7.67 -5.24
C CYS A 141 9.52 8.81 -4.36
N ILE A 142 8.65 8.52 -3.37
CA ILE A 142 8.18 9.52 -2.40
C ILE A 142 9.33 10.04 -1.54
N LEU A 143 10.22 9.14 -1.10
CA LEU A 143 11.32 9.47 -0.20
C LEU A 143 12.51 10.17 -0.89
N ALA A 144 12.72 9.92 -2.18
CA ALA A 144 13.88 10.43 -2.93
C ALA A 144 14.07 11.96 -2.85
N PRO A 145 13.04 12.81 -2.98
CA PRO A 145 13.21 14.27 -2.86
C PRO A 145 13.68 14.73 -1.50
N LEU A 146 13.44 13.96 -0.44
CA LEU A 146 13.81 14.29 0.93
C LEU A 146 15.29 13.99 1.24
N LYS A 147 16.02 13.30 0.34
CA LYS A 147 17.45 12.98 0.51
C LYS A 147 17.75 12.38 1.88
N LEU A 148 16.93 11.42 2.28
CA LEU A 148 16.98 10.79 3.60
C LEU A 148 18.23 9.92 3.78
N LYS A 149 18.57 9.65 5.03
CA LYS A 149 19.41 8.51 5.40
C LYS A 149 18.52 7.28 5.60
N TYR A 150 19.05 6.11 5.26
CA TYR A 150 18.30 4.87 5.35
C TYR A 150 18.95 3.91 6.32
N VAL A 151 18.16 3.36 7.22
CA VAL A 151 18.47 2.08 7.88
C VAL A 151 17.83 0.99 7.04
N ILE A 152 18.66 0.32 6.24
CA ILE A 152 18.22 -0.75 5.34
C ILE A 152 18.22 -2.06 6.09
N VAL A 153 17.04 -2.67 6.21
CA VAL A 153 16.87 -3.98 6.88
C VAL A 153 16.64 -5.05 5.84
N THR A 154 17.56 -6.00 5.74
CA THR A 154 17.41 -7.13 4.84
C THR A 154 16.25 -8.03 5.26
N ALA A 155 15.49 -8.50 4.27
CA ALA A 155 14.48 -9.53 4.45
C ALA A 155 15.10 -10.93 4.25
N ASP A 156 14.59 -11.88 5.01
CA ASP A 156 14.76 -13.31 4.79
C ASP A 156 13.46 -13.94 4.27
N GLU A 157 13.36 -15.26 4.22
CA GLU A 157 12.16 -16.02 3.82
C GLU A 157 10.92 -15.81 4.72
N ARG A 158 11.07 -15.15 5.86
CA ARG A 158 9.99 -14.76 6.78
C ARG A 158 9.73 -13.26 6.79
N GLY A 159 10.36 -12.48 5.92
CA GLY A 159 10.24 -11.02 5.80
C GLY A 159 11.32 -10.26 6.56
N MET A 160 11.02 -9.06 7.03
CA MET A 160 11.97 -8.21 7.75
C MET A 160 12.64 -8.97 8.92
N CYS A 161 13.98 -8.99 8.93
CA CYS A 161 14.74 -9.68 9.95
C CYS A 161 14.89 -8.83 11.24
N PRO A 162 14.33 -9.24 12.39
CA PRO A 162 14.40 -8.46 13.63
C PRO A 162 15.83 -8.22 14.13
N VAL A 163 16.72 -9.19 13.93
CA VAL A 163 18.13 -9.06 14.32
C VAL A 163 18.82 -7.98 13.49
N ALA A 164 18.57 -7.97 12.17
CA ALA A 164 19.11 -6.94 11.28
C ALA A 164 18.50 -5.56 11.59
N LEU A 165 17.21 -5.50 11.92
CA LEU A 165 16.54 -4.26 12.35
C LEU A 165 17.21 -3.69 13.60
N LYS A 166 17.37 -4.49 14.67
CA LYS A 166 17.99 -4.03 15.91
C LYS A 166 19.41 -3.56 15.67
N LYS A 167 20.21 -4.34 14.93
CA LYS A 167 21.58 -3.98 14.57
C LYS A 167 21.65 -2.65 13.81
N GLY A 168 20.83 -2.46 12.78
CA GLY A 168 20.82 -1.21 12.00
C GLY A 168 20.41 0.02 12.83
N LEU A 169 19.47 -0.14 13.77
CA LEU A 169 19.08 0.93 14.70
C LEU A 169 20.18 1.28 15.68
N GLU A 170 20.91 0.30 16.21
CA GLU A 170 22.06 0.53 17.08
C GLU A 170 23.19 1.27 16.32
N GLU A 171 23.51 0.83 15.11
CA GLU A 171 24.52 1.48 14.27
C GLU A 171 24.12 2.92 13.95
N ALA A 172 22.85 3.20 13.61
CA ALA A 172 22.35 4.54 13.37
C ALA A 172 22.51 5.43 14.63
N ARG A 173 22.17 4.91 15.80
CA ARG A 173 22.32 5.62 17.08
C ARG A 173 23.79 5.96 17.41
N LEU A 174 24.70 5.03 17.13
CA LEU A 174 26.13 5.19 17.40
C LEU A 174 26.83 6.12 16.39
N SER A 175 26.27 6.29 15.20
CA SER A 175 26.86 7.11 14.13
C SER A 175 26.87 8.61 14.42
N GLY A 176 26.11 9.07 15.43
CA GLY A 176 25.92 10.50 15.75
C GLY A 176 25.12 11.27 14.69
N GLY A 177 24.51 10.56 13.74
CA GLY A 177 23.61 11.12 12.72
C GLY A 177 22.15 11.23 13.20
N PRO A 178 21.20 11.58 12.29
CA PRO A 178 19.79 11.59 12.60
C PRO A 178 19.30 10.17 12.95
N VAL A 179 18.59 10.07 14.07
CA VAL A 179 17.99 8.80 14.54
C VAL A 179 16.69 8.60 13.77
N PRO A 180 16.43 7.37 13.26
CA PRO A 180 15.17 7.09 12.57
C PRO A 180 13.99 7.24 13.53
N LYS A 181 12.89 7.79 13.03
CA LYS A 181 11.63 7.93 13.77
C LYS A 181 10.45 7.21 13.09
N VAL A 182 10.68 6.69 11.87
CA VAL A 182 9.68 5.97 11.08
C VAL A 182 10.25 4.65 10.59
N LEU A 183 9.47 3.58 10.74
CA LEU A 183 9.66 2.28 10.12
C LEU A 183 8.55 2.08 9.09
N TYR A 184 8.90 2.01 7.80
CA TYR A 184 7.98 1.59 6.74
C TYR A 184 8.00 0.08 6.54
N LEU A 185 6.82 -0.54 6.49
CA LEU A 185 6.67 -1.99 6.44
C LEU A 185 5.49 -2.41 5.58
N VAL A 186 5.69 -3.41 4.69
CA VAL A 186 4.64 -4.13 3.97
C VAL A 186 4.51 -5.53 4.59
N PRO A 187 3.59 -5.72 5.56
CA PRO A 187 3.61 -6.92 6.39
C PRO A 187 2.99 -8.16 5.74
N THR A 188 2.09 -7.99 4.75
CA THR A 188 1.36 -9.08 4.12
C THR A 188 1.65 -9.15 2.64
N ALA A 189 2.07 -10.33 2.16
CA ALA A 189 2.34 -10.59 0.75
C ALA A 189 3.18 -9.47 0.09
N CYS A 190 4.26 -9.10 0.77
CA CYS A 190 5.12 -7.96 0.46
C CYS A 190 5.43 -7.85 -1.04
N ASN A 191 5.27 -6.69 -1.60
CA ASN A 191 5.74 -6.36 -2.94
C ASN A 191 7.23 -5.97 -2.86
N PRO A 192 8.18 -6.77 -3.45
CA PRO A 192 7.96 -7.73 -4.54
C PRO A 192 7.91 -9.21 -4.13
N THR A 193 8.24 -9.57 -2.89
CA THR A 193 8.63 -10.93 -2.49
C THR A 193 7.47 -11.91 -2.33
N GLY A 194 6.24 -11.43 -2.14
CA GLY A 194 5.08 -12.26 -1.81
C GLY A 194 5.10 -12.86 -0.40
N ILE A 195 6.06 -12.45 0.44
CA ILE A 195 6.23 -12.96 1.80
C ILE A 195 5.25 -12.26 2.75
N THR A 196 4.66 -13.04 3.65
CA THR A 196 3.85 -12.53 4.76
C THR A 196 4.60 -12.75 6.06
N ILE A 197 4.78 -11.68 6.84
CA ILE A 197 5.42 -11.73 8.15
C ILE A 197 4.46 -12.39 9.13
N ASP A 198 4.89 -13.47 9.77
CA ASP A 198 4.09 -14.18 10.76
C ASP A 198 3.91 -13.38 12.07
N GLU A 199 2.93 -13.78 12.89
CA GLU A 199 2.57 -13.04 14.11
C GLU A 199 3.74 -12.95 15.11
N ALA A 200 4.51 -14.01 15.28
CA ALA A 200 5.63 -14.01 16.22
C ALA A 200 6.68 -12.97 15.81
N ARG A 201 7.04 -12.96 14.54
CA ARG A 201 8.00 -11.99 14.00
C ARG A 201 7.46 -10.55 14.00
N ARG A 202 6.17 -10.34 13.76
CA ARG A 202 5.54 -9.00 13.92
C ARG A 202 5.69 -8.50 15.35
N ARG A 203 5.46 -9.35 16.35
CA ARG A 203 5.64 -9.00 17.76
C ARG A 203 7.08 -8.62 18.10
N GLU A 204 8.06 -9.33 17.55
CA GLU A 204 9.47 -8.98 17.70
C GLU A 204 9.78 -7.61 17.08
N ILE A 205 9.33 -7.36 15.84
CA ILE A 205 9.51 -6.07 15.15
C ILE A 205 8.86 -4.94 15.96
N TYR A 206 7.64 -5.12 16.45
CA TYR A 206 6.94 -4.12 17.25
C TYR A 206 7.62 -3.87 18.59
N SER A 207 8.17 -4.90 19.22
CA SER A 207 8.94 -4.75 20.47
C SER A 207 10.18 -3.88 20.24
N ILE A 208 10.91 -4.13 19.14
CA ILE A 208 12.08 -3.33 18.76
C ILE A 208 11.65 -1.90 18.41
N ALA A 209 10.61 -1.72 17.60
CA ALA A 209 10.11 -0.40 17.25
C ALA A 209 9.69 0.41 18.49
N SER A 210 9.09 -0.25 19.47
CA SER A 210 8.72 0.37 20.75
C SER A 210 9.97 0.74 21.59
N GLU A 211 11.00 -0.13 21.63
CA GLU A 211 12.27 0.14 22.32
C GLU A 211 12.98 1.38 21.75
N TYR A 212 12.90 1.57 20.43
CA TYR A 212 13.53 2.68 19.72
C TYR A 212 12.59 3.85 19.42
N ASP A 213 11.38 3.83 19.97
CA ASP A 213 10.40 4.92 19.85
C ASP A 213 10.05 5.26 18.37
N LEU A 214 9.87 4.24 17.54
CA LEU A 214 9.54 4.39 16.12
C LEU A 214 8.02 4.45 15.89
N ILE A 215 7.58 5.27 14.95
CA ILE A 215 6.27 5.17 14.33
C ILE A 215 6.35 4.09 13.25
N ILE A 216 5.50 3.06 13.33
CA ILE A 216 5.37 2.06 12.28
C ILE A 216 4.33 2.55 11.29
N LEU A 217 4.73 2.66 10.02
CA LEU A 217 3.86 2.92 8.88
C LEU A 217 3.67 1.62 8.11
N GLU A 218 2.53 0.97 8.33
CA GLU A 218 2.18 -0.28 7.63
C GLU A 218 1.42 0.03 6.34
N ASP A 219 1.90 -0.54 5.24
CA ASP A 219 1.27 -0.55 3.93
C ASP A 219 0.78 -1.97 3.63
N ASP A 220 -0.53 -2.23 3.73
CA ASP A 220 -1.08 -3.58 3.66
C ASP A 220 -2.17 -3.75 2.59
N PRO A 221 -1.87 -3.54 1.29
CA PRO A 221 -2.84 -3.65 0.21
C PRO A 221 -3.29 -5.10 -0.05
N TYR A 222 -2.55 -6.08 0.45
CA TYR A 222 -2.80 -7.50 0.19
C TYR A 222 -3.39 -8.26 1.38
N LEU A 223 -3.85 -7.57 2.41
CA LEU A 223 -4.42 -8.20 3.60
C LEU A 223 -5.48 -9.27 3.26
N PHE A 224 -6.39 -8.95 2.36
CA PHE A 224 -7.46 -9.86 1.93
C PHE A 224 -7.05 -10.86 0.85
N LEU A 225 -5.83 -10.78 0.31
CA LEU A 225 -5.31 -11.68 -0.72
C LEU A 225 -4.32 -12.70 -0.17
N GLN A 226 -4.54 -13.21 1.03
CA GLN A 226 -3.78 -14.31 1.62
C GLN A 226 -4.42 -15.65 1.23
N TYR A 227 -3.60 -16.65 0.84
CA TYR A 227 -4.05 -17.92 0.26
C TYR A 227 -4.17 -19.06 1.27
N GLY A 228 -3.86 -18.83 2.54
CA GLY A 228 -4.05 -19.77 3.63
C GLY A 228 -5.52 -19.87 4.08
N GLU A 229 -5.82 -20.87 4.90
CA GLU A 229 -7.16 -21.04 5.49
C GLU A 229 -7.48 -19.93 6.51
N GLU A 230 -6.49 -19.50 7.27
CA GLU A 230 -6.61 -18.38 8.20
C GLU A 230 -5.98 -17.12 7.60
N VAL A 231 -6.68 -16.00 7.69
CA VAL A 231 -6.10 -14.67 7.46
C VAL A 231 -5.15 -14.40 8.61
N SER A 232 -3.86 -14.60 8.37
CA SER A 232 -2.85 -14.32 9.36
C SER A 232 -2.79 -12.82 9.59
N ALA A 233 -2.86 -12.47 10.84
CA ALA A 233 -2.49 -11.21 11.45
C ALA A 233 -3.52 -10.10 11.52
N LYS A 234 -3.67 -9.68 12.74
CA LYS A 234 -4.20 -8.40 13.15
C LYS A 234 -3.17 -7.33 12.77
N CYS A 235 -3.38 -6.65 11.67
CA CYS A 235 -2.62 -5.47 11.30
C CYS A 235 -3.04 -4.30 12.20
N ILE A 236 -2.14 -3.43 12.56
CA ILE A 236 -2.47 -2.30 13.43
C ILE A 236 -3.01 -1.12 12.61
N ASN A 237 -2.64 -1.02 11.33
CA ASN A 237 -3.09 0.04 10.43
C ASN A 237 -3.39 -0.51 9.04
N HIS A 238 -4.41 0.04 8.39
CA HIS A 238 -4.80 -0.31 7.02
C HIS A 238 -4.36 0.74 6.02
N ALA A 239 -3.77 0.27 4.93
CA ALA A 239 -3.63 1.06 3.73
C ALA A 239 -4.39 0.39 2.57
N SER A 240 -5.65 0.72 2.42
CA SER A 240 -6.37 0.60 1.17
C SER A 240 -7.19 1.86 1.04
N SER A 241 -6.85 2.82 0.19
CA SER A 241 -7.59 4.10 0.00
C SER A 241 -8.15 4.75 1.29
N SER A 242 -7.96 4.11 2.44
CA SER A 242 -8.29 4.57 3.80
C SER A 242 -7.03 4.52 4.65
N PHE A 243 -6.82 5.56 5.43
CA PHE A 243 -5.71 5.70 6.34
C PHE A 243 -6.22 5.72 7.78
N CYS A 244 -5.71 4.82 8.62
CA CYS A 244 -6.14 4.67 10.01
C CYS A 244 -4.94 4.79 10.95
N GLY A 245 -5.12 5.45 12.09
CA GLY A 245 -4.07 5.59 13.09
C GLY A 245 -4.49 6.49 14.25
N PRO A 246 -3.53 6.87 15.10
CA PRO A 246 -3.81 7.80 16.20
C PRO A 246 -4.46 9.09 15.72
N ALA A 247 -5.58 9.47 16.34
CA ALA A 247 -6.39 10.62 15.93
C ALA A 247 -5.59 11.93 15.73
N PRO A 248 -4.57 12.28 16.55
CA PRO A 248 -3.77 13.46 16.31
C PRO A 248 -2.93 13.42 15.02
N LEU A 249 -2.49 12.23 14.58
CA LEU A 249 -1.77 12.07 13.31
C LEU A 249 -2.74 12.10 12.12
N ILE A 250 -3.90 11.47 12.26
CA ILE A 250 -4.97 11.52 11.25
C ILE A 250 -5.44 12.95 11.02
N GLU A 251 -5.56 13.75 12.07
CA GLU A 251 -5.90 15.17 11.96
C GLU A 251 -4.86 15.94 11.13
N ARG A 252 -3.57 15.67 11.29
CA ARG A 252 -2.51 16.29 10.48
C ARG A 252 -2.60 15.92 9.00
N ILE A 253 -2.89 14.66 8.69
CA ILE A 253 -3.13 14.23 7.31
C ILE A 253 -4.37 14.93 6.76
N ASN A 254 -5.44 15.05 7.54
CA ASN A 254 -6.64 15.79 7.15
C ASN A 254 -6.32 17.26 6.79
N TRP A 255 -5.52 17.96 7.58
CA TRP A 255 -5.09 19.33 7.23
C TRP A 255 -4.25 19.38 5.95
N HIS A 256 -3.43 18.36 5.71
CA HIS A 256 -2.71 18.25 4.44
C HIS A 256 -3.68 18.04 3.27
N MET A 257 -4.68 17.21 3.43
CA MET A 257 -5.70 16.98 2.41
C MET A 257 -6.51 18.24 2.11
N GLN A 258 -6.91 19.00 3.13
CA GLN A 258 -7.58 20.29 2.94
C GLN A 258 -6.81 21.23 2.03
N ALA A 259 -5.49 21.25 2.16
CA ALA A 259 -4.62 22.14 1.37
C ALA A 259 -4.25 21.59 -0.02
N SER A 260 -4.37 20.28 -0.25
CA SER A 260 -3.87 19.63 -1.48
C SER A 260 -4.98 19.13 -2.41
N VAL A 261 -5.96 18.41 -1.88
CA VAL A 261 -7.03 17.75 -2.67
C VAL A 261 -8.44 18.16 -2.25
N MET A 262 -8.57 18.86 -1.13
CA MET A 262 -9.80 19.24 -0.47
C MET A 262 -10.59 18.03 0.05
N CYS A 263 -11.06 17.16 -0.84
CA CYS A 263 -11.72 15.89 -0.50
C CYS A 263 -11.46 14.84 -1.58
N PRO A 264 -11.54 13.54 -1.26
CA PRO A 264 -11.50 12.49 -2.26
C PRO A 264 -12.73 12.53 -3.17
N PRO A 265 -12.68 11.97 -4.40
CA PRO A 265 -13.80 11.99 -5.35
C PRO A 265 -15.08 11.39 -4.77
N GLY A 266 -16.14 12.20 -4.67
CA GLY A 266 -17.38 11.83 -3.99
C GLY A 266 -18.12 10.66 -4.64
N ILE A 267 -18.24 10.65 -5.97
CA ILE A 267 -18.91 9.57 -6.72
C ILE A 267 -18.27 8.21 -6.44
N SER A 268 -16.94 8.11 -6.44
CA SER A 268 -16.25 6.85 -6.15
C SER A 268 -16.55 6.35 -4.73
N GLN A 269 -16.57 7.25 -3.76
CA GLN A 269 -16.86 6.92 -2.37
C GLN A 269 -18.31 6.45 -2.19
N VAL A 270 -19.25 7.15 -2.82
CA VAL A 270 -20.67 6.79 -2.83
C VAL A 270 -20.88 5.41 -3.43
N MET A 271 -20.28 5.13 -4.60
CA MET A 271 -20.40 3.83 -5.26
C MET A 271 -19.87 2.69 -4.37
N VAL A 272 -18.72 2.87 -3.74
CA VAL A 272 -18.16 1.86 -2.82
C VAL A 272 -19.04 1.68 -1.59
N SER A 273 -19.52 2.77 -0.99
CA SER A 273 -20.40 2.71 0.18
C SER A 273 -21.70 1.96 -0.12
N GLU A 274 -22.37 2.29 -1.23
CA GLU A 274 -23.60 1.62 -1.64
C GLU A 274 -23.36 0.14 -1.97
N LEU A 275 -22.22 -0.19 -2.56
CA LEU A 275 -21.83 -1.56 -2.82
C LEU A 275 -21.63 -2.36 -1.51
N LEU A 276 -20.90 -1.79 -0.54
CA LEU A 276 -20.71 -2.41 0.77
C LEU A 276 -22.03 -2.57 1.51
N ARG A 277 -22.92 -1.57 1.45
CA ARG A 277 -24.26 -1.65 2.03
C ARG A 277 -25.10 -2.77 1.40
N LYS A 278 -25.06 -2.88 0.06
CA LYS A 278 -25.78 -3.92 -0.69
C LYS A 278 -25.27 -5.33 -0.35
N TRP A 279 -23.96 -5.49 -0.30
CA TRP A 279 -23.33 -6.79 -0.04
C TRP A 279 -23.45 -7.21 1.43
N GLY A 280 -23.38 -6.26 2.36
CA GLY A 280 -23.21 -6.56 3.77
C GLY A 280 -21.93 -7.39 4.01
N ASP A 281 -21.80 -7.92 5.21
CA ASP A 281 -20.61 -8.70 5.59
C ASP A 281 -20.47 -10.01 4.79
N ASP A 282 -21.57 -10.70 4.55
CA ASP A 282 -21.55 -12.00 3.88
C ASP A 282 -21.24 -11.85 2.38
N GLY A 283 -21.79 -10.82 1.73
CA GLY A 283 -21.46 -10.51 0.34
C GLY A 283 -20.00 -10.08 0.19
N PHE A 284 -19.47 -9.27 1.10
CA PHE A 284 -18.07 -8.90 1.11
C PHE A 284 -17.16 -10.13 1.29
N LYS A 285 -17.42 -10.99 2.30
CA LYS A 285 -16.67 -12.24 2.50
C LYS A 285 -16.72 -13.15 1.29
N LYS A 286 -17.89 -13.30 0.66
CA LYS A 286 -18.05 -14.09 -0.56
C LYS A 286 -17.21 -13.53 -1.71
N HIS A 287 -17.18 -12.21 -1.88
CA HIS A 287 -16.35 -11.56 -2.90
C HIS A 287 -14.85 -11.77 -2.63
N VAL A 288 -14.39 -11.56 -1.40
CA VAL A 288 -13.00 -11.84 -0.99
C VAL A 288 -12.64 -13.30 -1.22
N GLY A 289 -13.54 -14.24 -0.91
CA GLY A 289 -13.35 -15.68 -1.18
C GLY A 289 -13.09 -15.95 -2.66
N LYS A 290 -13.93 -15.41 -3.56
CA LYS A 290 -13.74 -15.51 -5.01
C LYS A 290 -12.41 -14.95 -5.50
N LEU A 291 -12.00 -13.78 -4.96
CA LEU A 291 -10.71 -13.16 -5.31
C LEU A 291 -9.54 -14.06 -4.88
N ARG A 292 -9.59 -14.61 -3.66
CA ARG A 292 -8.55 -15.51 -3.14
C ARG A 292 -8.43 -16.77 -3.96
N GLU A 293 -9.55 -17.42 -4.29
CA GLU A 293 -9.60 -18.62 -5.16
C GLU A 293 -9.01 -18.33 -6.54
N PHE A 294 -9.42 -17.22 -7.16
CA PHE A 294 -8.93 -16.81 -8.48
C PHE A 294 -7.41 -16.58 -8.46
N TYR A 295 -6.92 -15.73 -7.57
CA TYR A 295 -5.49 -15.41 -7.53
C TYR A 295 -4.63 -16.58 -7.06
N LYS A 296 -5.14 -17.44 -6.18
CA LYS A 296 -4.48 -18.71 -5.82
C LYS A 296 -4.32 -19.61 -7.04
N ALA A 297 -5.36 -19.75 -7.85
CA ALA A 297 -5.30 -20.53 -9.09
C ALA A 297 -4.30 -19.93 -10.10
N GLN A 298 -4.28 -18.60 -10.25
CA GLN A 298 -3.30 -17.88 -11.08
C GLN A 298 -1.87 -18.13 -10.59
N ARG A 299 -1.62 -18.01 -9.29
CA ARG A 299 -0.33 -18.34 -8.66
C ARG A 299 0.10 -19.77 -8.97
N ASP A 300 -0.79 -20.74 -8.80
CA ASP A 300 -0.48 -22.15 -8.99
C ASP A 300 -0.15 -22.48 -10.45
N VAL A 301 -0.77 -21.77 -11.41
CA VAL A 301 -0.38 -21.84 -12.83
C VAL A 301 1.01 -21.25 -13.05
N MET A 302 1.28 -20.07 -12.51
CA MET A 302 2.59 -19.43 -12.65
C MET A 302 3.70 -20.29 -12.04
N LEU A 303 3.47 -20.86 -10.84
CA LEU A 303 4.46 -21.74 -10.19
C LEU A 303 4.77 -22.98 -11.04
N ARG A 304 3.77 -23.63 -11.63
CA ARG A 304 4.02 -24.77 -12.53
C ARG A 304 4.84 -24.35 -13.75
N ALA A 305 4.57 -23.19 -14.33
CA ALA A 305 5.35 -22.68 -15.46
C ALA A 305 6.80 -22.33 -15.05
N VAL A 306 7.00 -21.80 -13.86
CA VAL A 306 8.33 -21.53 -13.27
C VAL A 306 9.06 -22.85 -13.01
N GLU A 307 8.43 -23.83 -12.40
CA GLU A 307 9.01 -25.16 -12.14
C GLU A 307 9.43 -25.86 -13.44
N GLU A 308 8.59 -25.82 -14.46
CA GLU A 308 8.86 -26.49 -15.76
C GLU A 308 10.04 -25.82 -16.50
N HIS A 309 10.07 -24.50 -16.56
CA HIS A 309 11.00 -23.79 -17.44
C HIS A 309 12.24 -23.23 -16.72
N LEU A 310 12.13 -22.89 -15.42
CA LEU A 310 13.19 -22.16 -14.70
C LEU A 310 13.90 -22.99 -13.64
N THR A 311 13.55 -24.25 -13.41
CA THR A 311 14.30 -25.16 -12.53
C THR A 311 15.76 -25.26 -12.99
N GLY A 312 16.70 -25.06 -12.07
CA GLY A 312 18.14 -25.02 -12.36
C GLY A 312 18.66 -23.69 -12.91
N LEU A 313 17.78 -22.74 -13.25
CA LEU A 313 18.14 -21.39 -13.71
C LEU A 313 17.82 -20.33 -12.65
N CYS A 314 16.70 -20.49 -11.92
CA CYS A 314 16.23 -19.55 -10.92
C CYS A 314 15.96 -20.21 -9.59
N GLU A 315 16.03 -19.38 -8.54
CA GLU A 315 15.51 -19.65 -7.19
C GLU A 315 14.28 -18.79 -6.95
N TRP A 316 13.29 -19.29 -6.22
CA TRP A 316 12.09 -18.54 -5.86
C TRP A 316 11.48 -18.99 -4.54
N THR A 317 10.68 -18.12 -3.94
CA THR A 317 9.82 -18.47 -2.81
C THR A 317 8.38 -18.61 -3.28
N VAL A 318 7.62 -19.54 -2.69
CA VAL A 318 6.21 -19.73 -3.00
C VAL A 318 5.41 -18.62 -2.29
N PRO A 319 4.74 -17.70 -3.04
CA PRO A 319 3.96 -16.63 -2.42
C PRO A 319 2.76 -17.21 -1.65
N LYS A 320 2.57 -16.77 -0.40
CA LYS A 320 1.42 -17.14 0.43
C LYS A 320 0.24 -16.17 0.26
N GLY A 321 0.40 -15.15 -0.58
CA GLY A 321 -0.60 -14.13 -0.88
C GLY A 321 -0.12 -13.17 -1.98
N GLY A 322 -0.90 -12.14 -2.25
CA GLY A 322 -0.56 -11.10 -3.24
C GLY A 322 -0.66 -11.58 -4.68
N ILE A 323 0.10 -10.94 -5.56
CA ILE A 323 -0.02 -11.12 -7.01
C ILE A 323 1.33 -11.26 -7.73
N PHE A 324 2.42 -11.46 -6.97
CA PHE A 324 3.79 -11.45 -7.48
C PHE A 324 4.55 -12.71 -7.12
N ILE A 325 5.50 -13.06 -7.99
CA ILE A 325 6.57 -14.00 -7.71
C ILE A 325 7.92 -13.29 -7.85
N TRP A 326 8.82 -13.55 -6.91
CA TRP A 326 10.15 -12.98 -6.85
C TRP A 326 11.17 -14.06 -7.25
N LEU A 327 11.85 -13.82 -8.36
CA LEU A 327 12.78 -14.76 -8.98
C LEU A 327 14.20 -14.27 -8.82
N LYS A 328 15.12 -15.12 -8.40
CA LYS A 328 16.55 -14.86 -8.36
C LYS A 328 17.24 -15.70 -9.43
N VAL A 329 18.19 -15.12 -10.13
CA VAL A 329 19.04 -15.79 -11.13
C VAL A 329 20.48 -15.87 -10.61
N PRO A 330 20.87 -16.95 -9.89
CA PRO A 330 22.19 -17.04 -9.25
C PRO A 330 23.37 -16.92 -10.21
N GLY A 331 23.17 -17.26 -11.50
CA GLY A 331 24.22 -17.19 -12.52
C GLY A 331 24.46 -15.80 -13.12
N LEU A 332 23.66 -14.78 -12.76
CA LEU A 332 23.81 -13.43 -13.28
C LEU A 332 24.21 -12.46 -12.16
N HIS A 333 25.02 -11.47 -12.50
CA HIS A 333 25.35 -10.38 -11.55
C HIS A 333 24.21 -9.35 -11.47
N ASP A 334 23.59 -9.04 -12.62
CA ASP A 334 22.49 -8.06 -12.73
C ASP A 334 21.50 -8.50 -13.82
N THR A 335 20.23 -8.59 -13.47
CA THR A 335 19.15 -8.93 -14.42
C THR A 335 18.70 -7.74 -15.26
N THR A 336 19.04 -6.52 -14.87
CA THR A 336 18.53 -5.28 -15.49
C THR A 336 18.86 -5.16 -16.98
N PRO A 337 20.12 -5.34 -17.43
CA PRO A 337 20.43 -5.22 -18.85
C PRO A 337 19.68 -6.24 -19.72
N MET A 338 19.55 -7.47 -19.23
CA MET A 338 18.78 -8.53 -19.89
C MET A 338 17.31 -8.14 -20.02
N LEU A 339 16.67 -7.69 -18.93
CA LEU A 339 15.25 -7.39 -18.89
C LEU A 339 14.87 -6.16 -19.72
N VAL A 340 15.63 -5.07 -19.59
CA VAL A 340 15.31 -3.80 -20.23
C VAL A 340 15.60 -3.82 -21.75
N LYS A 341 16.69 -4.48 -22.19
CA LYS A 341 17.12 -4.43 -23.59
C LYS A 341 16.63 -5.63 -24.41
N ARG A 342 16.69 -6.84 -23.84
CA ARG A 342 16.52 -8.08 -24.62
C ARG A 342 15.17 -8.76 -24.39
N ALA A 343 14.66 -8.78 -23.17
CA ALA A 343 13.39 -9.43 -22.84
C ALA A 343 12.22 -8.80 -23.59
N VAL A 344 12.21 -7.47 -23.68
CA VAL A 344 11.16 -6.72 -24.43
C VAL A 344 11.13 -7.13 -25.91
N LEU A 345 12.31 -7.31 -26.53
CA LEU A 345 12.41 -7.74 -27.93
C LEU A 345 11.93 -9.20 -28.13
N LYS A 346 12.06 -10.03 -27.10
CA LYS A 346 11.51 -11.40 -27.10
C LYS A 346 10.02 -11.45 -26.74
N GLY A 347 9.42 -10.32 -26.38
CA GLY A 347 8.02 -10.20 -26.01
C GLY A 347 7.72 -10.82 -24.66
N VAL A 348 8.64 -10.67 -23.69
CA VAL A 348 8.40 -10.93 -22.27
C VAL A 348 8.85 -9.72 -21.45
N VAL A 349 8.00 -9.25 -20.53
CA VAL A 349 8.24 -8.03 -19.75
C VAL A 349 8.12 -8.35 -18.26
N LEU A 350 9.20 -8.11 -17.52
CA LEU A 350 9.28 -8.24 -16.08
C LEU A 350 9.92 -6.97 -15.49
N LEU A 351 9.76 -6.77 -14.19
CA LEU A 351 10.44 -5.68 -13.50
C LEU A 351 11.80 -6.16 -12.95
N PRO A 352 12.90 -5.41 -13.23
CA PRO A 352 14.19 -5.68 -12.65
C PRO A 352 14.16 -5.56 -11.12
N GLY A 353 14.89 -6.44 -10.46
CA GLY A 353 15.02 -6.41 -9.00
C GLY A 353 15.67 -5.14 -8.47
N LYS A 354 16.53 -4.54 -9.27
CA LYS A 354 17.19 -3.27 -8.98
C LYS A 354 16.20 -2.15 -8.60
N ASP A 355 15.02 -2.09 -9.23
CA ASP A 355 14.00 -1.07 -8.96
C ASP A 355 13.44 -1.14 -7.53
N PHE A 356 13.68 -2.26 -6.83
CA PHE A 356 13.26 -2.50 -5.45
C PHE A 356 14.39 -2.29 -4.43
N MET A 357 15.55 -1.84 -4.87
CA MET A 357 16.69 -1.56 -4.01
C MET A 357 16.76 -0.09 -3.65
N VAL A 358 17.15 0.20 -2.41
CA VAL A 358 17.35 1.58 -1.93
C VAL A 358 18.53 2.22 -2.65
N ASP A 359 19.59 1.46 -2.88
CA ASP A 359 20.72 1.86 -3.73
C ASP A 359 20.49 1.42 -5.17
N ASP A 360 20.06 2.36 -6.00
CA ASP A 360 19.76 2.14 -7.42
C ASP A 360 21.02 1.86 -8.29
N LYS A 361 22.23 1.97 -7.73
CA LYS A 361 23.49 1.63 -8.40
C LYS A 361 23.94 0.21 -8.14
N LYS A 362 23.33 -0.47 -7.17
CA LYS A 362 23.67 -1.83 -6.80
C LYS A 362 23.17 -2.82 -7.85
N GLN A 363 24.03 -3.72 -8.29
CA GLN A 363 23.65 -4.84 -9.15
C GLN A 363 22.68 -5.77 -8.43
N CYS A 364 21.69 -6.30 -9.15
CA CYS A 364 20.64 -7.11 -8.57
C CYS A 364 20.32 -8.35 -9.44
N GLN A 365 20.45 -9.52 -8.82
CA GLN A 365 20.18 -10.82 -9.45
C GLN A 365 18.69 -11.15 -9.54
N TYR A 366 17.83 -10.30 -9.00
CA TYR A 366 16.40 -10.57 -8.86
C TYR A 366 15.56 -9.91 -9.95
N MET A 367 14.34 -10.43 -10.11
CA MET A 367 13.30 -9.86 -10.95
C MET A 367 11.91 -10.22 -10.40
N ARG A 368 10.93 -9.37 -10.69
CA ARG A 368 9.53 -9.59 -10.29
C ARG A 368 8.67 -9.93 -11.50
N ALA A 369 7.92 -11.03 -11.42
CA ALA A 369 6.84 -11.36 -12.33
C ALA A 369 5.47 -11.20 -11.63
N ALA A 370 4.45 -10.73 -12.36
CA ALA A 370 3.08 -10.63 -11.89
C ALA A 370 2.22 -11.70 -12.56
N PHE A 371 1.36 -12.37 -11.78
CA PHE A 371 0.43 -13.38 -12.29
C PHE A 371 -1.04 -12.93 -12.28
N SER A 372 -1.31 -11.67 -11.92
CA SER A 372 -2.67 -11.18 -11.71
C SER A 372 -3.54 -11.14 -12.96
N CYS A 373 -2.99 -10.66 -14.07
CA CYS A 373 -3.76 -10.39 -15.30
C CYS A 373 -3.40 -11.32 -16.47
N ALA A 374 -2.25 -12.01 -16.39
CA ALA A 374 -1.79 -12.88 -17.46
C ALA A 374 -2.67 -14.13 -17.58
N THR A 375 -2.98 -14.53 -18.81
CA THR A 375 -3.63 -15.83 -19.07
C THR A 375 -2.67 -16.98 -18.81
N LYS A 376 -3.22 -18.19 -18.61
CA LYS A 376 -2.42 -19.40 -18.41
C LYS A 376 -1.38 -19.59 -19.54
N GLY A 377 -1.80 -19.42 -20.79
CA GLY A 377 -0.90 -19.53 -21.95
C GLY A 377 0.18 -18.45 -21.98
N GLN A 378 -0.14 -17.21 -21.56
CA GLN A 378 0.83 -16.14 -21.47
C GLN A 378 1.87 -16.38 -20.37
N MET A 379 1.46 -16.88 -19.20
CA MET A 379 2.39 -17.23 -18.13
C MET A 379 3.37 -18.32 -18.58
N TRP A 380 2.84 -19.41 -19.19
CA TRP A 380 3.62 -20.51 -19.67
C TRP A 380 4.66 -20.07 -20.72
N LYS A 381 4.18 -19.42 -21.78
CA LYS A 381 5.05 -18.90 -22.86
C LYS A 381 6.03 -17.83 -22.36
N GLY A 382 5.64 -17.04 -21.38
CA GLY A 382 6.50 -16.04 -20.75
C GLY A 382 7.69 -16.69 -20.03
N MET A 383 7.44 -17.74 -19.24
CA MET A 383 8.50 -18.46 -18.52
C MET A 383 9.42 -19.26 -19.46
N GLU A 384 8.87 -19.86 -20.53
CA GLU A 384 9.67 -20.49 -21.58
C GLU A 384 10.66 -19.52 -22.21
N LYS A 385 10.17 -18.36 -22.69
CA LYS A 385 11.03 -17.31 -23.28
C LYS A 385 12.04 -16.75 -22.29
N LEU A 386 11.65 -16.60 -21.03
CA LEU A 386 12.54 -16.14 -19.98
C LEU A 386 13.68 -17.13 -19.76
N ALA A 387 13.39 -18.42 -19.76
CA ALA A 387 14.42 -19.48 -19.65
C ALA A 387 15.45 -19.44 -20.78
N GLU A 388 14.98 -19.27 -22.03
CA GLU A 388 15.86 -19.10 -23.19
C GLU A 388 16.77 -17.86 -23.00
N LEU A 389 16.16 -16.74 -22.60
CA LEU A 389 16.86 -15.49 -22.42
C LEU A 389 17.93 -15.56 -21.32
N ILE A 390 17.63 -16.22 -20.20
CA ILE A 390 18.58 -16.42 -19.09
C ILE A 390 19.79 -17.27 -19.58
N ARG A 391 19.55 -18.37 -20.32
CA ARG A 391 20.62 -19.18 -20.86
C ARG A 391 21.54 -18.40 -21.82
N GLU A 392 20.96 -17.59 -22.70
CA GLU A 392 21.71 -16.72 -23.61
C GLU A 392 22.56 -15.70 -22.85
N GLU A 393 22.00 -15.10 -21.78
CA GLU A 393 22.71 -14.10 -20.96
C GLU A 393 23.87 -14.71 -20.19
N MET A 394 23.67 -15.91 -19.62
CA MET A 394 24.75 -16.67 -18.97
C MET A 394 25.90 -17.02 -19.92
N ALA A 395 25.56 -17.41 -21.15
CA ALA A 395 26.59 -17.69 -22.18
C ALA A 395 27.39 -16.42 -22.54
N LEU A 396 26.71 -15.29 -22.74
CA LEU A 396 27.39 -14.01 -23.02
C LEU A 396 28.29 -13.53 -21.88
N GLN A 397 27.94 -13.80 -20.63
CA GLN A 397 28.81 -13.46 -19.48
C GLN A 397 30.07 -14.35 -19.44
N GLN A 398 29.98 -15.63 -19.82
CA GLN A 398 31.11 -16.52 -19.89
C GLN A 398 32.11 -16.10 -21.00
N ASP A 399 31.57 -15.75 -22.18
CA ASP A 399 32.40 -15.29 -23.31
C ASP A 399 33.12 -13.96 -23.02
N SER A 400 32.53 -13.11 -22.16
CA SER A 400 33.11 -11.81 -21.79
C SER A 400 34.22 -11.90 -20.74
N GLN A 401 34.38 -13.07 -20.09
CA GLN A 401 35.41 -13.34 -19.08
C GLN A 401 36.66 -14.03 -19.69
N HIS A 402 36.57 -14.42 -20.94
CA HIS A 402 37.69 -14.95 -21.75
C HIS A 402 38.16 -13.90 -22.76
#